data_44cd57295815915a37834157f04b5891
#
_entry.id   44cd57295815915a37834157f04b5891
#
_cell.length_a   1.000
_cell.length_b   1.000
_cell.length_c   1.000
_cell.angle_alpha   90.00
_cell.angle_beta   90.00
_cell.angle_gamma   90.00
#
_symmetry.space_group_name_H-M   'P 1'
#
loop_
_entity.id
_entity.type
_entity.pdbx_description
1 polymer ?
#
loop_
_entity_poly.entity_id
_entity_poly.type
_entity_poly.pdbx_seq_one_letter_code
_entity_poly.pdbx_strand_id
1 'polypeptide(L)'
;MGLFGDPYATELTRRFPAVRVVDPNACDALVVWDLDVPAVVRAIERQPGLGWVHLRWAGVPAAVLGALDGRPAVLTNGSGAHGLAVAEYVAGMILAHYKGLPEMYAAQERSEWLPGFQLRELRGSTVGILGLGDLGLSIARALRGFGVRLRGLRRSAAACPEVDQLFQPGALGSFLDGLDVLVVAAPLTRETEKLIGAAELAQLGKGALLVNVGRALVVDQDAMLAALRSGQLGGAALDVFETEPLPRESPLWQMSNVVISPHCCDATPQSLERGLALFLDNVDRFLSGEPLRNVVDRAAGY
;
A
#
# COMPACT_ATOMS: atom_id res chain seq x y z
N MET A 1 0.62 4.61 28.48
CA MET A 1 0.68 4.52 27.00
C MET A 1 1.07 5.87 26.45
N GLY A 2 2.12 5.95 25.64
CA GLY A 2 2.55 7.17 24.96
C GLY A 2 1.94 7.25 23.57
N LEU A 3 1.50 8.44 23.14
CA LEU A 3 0.86 8.66 21.84
C LEU A 3 1.69 9.66 21.02
N PHE A 4 2.02 9.31 19.78
CA PHE A 4 2.49 10.24 18.77
C PHE A 4 1.34 10.57 17.82
N GLY A 5 0.85 11.82 17.84
CA GLY A 5 -0.41 12.23 17.23
C GLY A 5 -1.60 11.73 18.04
N ASP A 6 -2.61 12.54 18.27
CA ASP A 6 -3.68 12.19 19.19
C ASP A 6 -5.07 12.59 18.70
N PRO A 7 -5.69 11.79 17.81
CA PRO A 7 -7.11 11.95 17.60
C PRO A 7 -7.98 11.13 18.57
N TYR A 8 -7.41 10.20 19.37
CA TYR A 8 -8.21 9.19 20.05
C TYR A 8 -7.91 8.99 21.56
N ALA A 9 -7.10 9.85 22.19
CA ALA A 9 -6.81 9.74 23.62
C ALA A 9 -8.08 9.76 24.47
N THR A 10 -9.05 10.58 24.08
CA THR A 10 -10.35 10.67 24.77
C THR A 10 -11.09 9.33 24.68
N GLU A 11 -11.18 8.71 23.52
CA GLU A 11 -11.85 7.41 23.35
C GLU A 11 -11.11 6.30 24.08
N LEU A 12 -9.78 6.30 24.04
CA LEU A 12 -8.93 5.36 24.73
C LEU A 12 -9.18 5.40 26.25
N THR A 13 -9.11 6.58 26.86
CA THR A 13 -9.30 6.75 28.31
C THR A 13 -10.74 6.52 28.75
N ARG A 14 -11.72 6.82 27.88
CA ARG A 14 -13.12 6.52 28.11
C ARG A 14 -13.39 5.01 28.14
N ARG A 15 -12.82 4.27 27.21
CA ARG A 15 -13.01 2.81 27.09
C ARG A 15 -12.17 2.02 28.09
N PHE A 16 -10.97 2.50 28.41
CA PHE A 16 -10.02 1.84 29.31
C PHE A 16 -9.58 2.80 30.42
N PRO A 17 -10.38 2.98 31.49
CA PRO A 17 -10.06 3.92 32.57
C PRO A 17 -8.75 3.65 33.32
N ALA A 18 -8.22 2.42 33.23
CA ALA A 18 -6.94 2.04 33.82
C ALA A 18 -5.73 2.52 32.98
N VAL A 19 -5.96 2.90 31.70
CA VAL A 19 -4.91 3.40 30.82
C VAL A 19 -4.66 4.87 31.08
N ARG A 20 -3.40 5.21 31.36
CA ARG A 20 -2.95 6.61 31.43
C ARG A 20 -2.24 6.99 30.15
N VAL A 21 -2.69 8.07 29.54
CA VAL A 21 -1.94 8.71 28.45
C VAL A 21 -0.81 9.52 29.08
N VAL A 22 0.42 9.26 28.66
CA VAL A 22 1.65 9.83 29.23
C VAL A 22 2.59 10.29 28.13
N ASP A 23 3.67 10.94 28.49
CA ASP A 23 4.74 11.31 27.55
C ASP A 23 5.22 10.08 26.76
N PRO A 24 5.32 10.14 25.43
CA PRO A 24 5.83 9.05 24.61
C PRO A 24 7.23 8.54 25.02
N ASN A 25 8.02 9.34 25.73
CA ASN A 25 9.33 8.94 26.22
C ASN A 25 9.31 8.25 27.63
N ALA A 26 8.12 7.99 28.19
CA ALA A 26 7.97 7.40 29.52
C ALA A 26 6.72 6.52 29.61
N CYS A 27 6.62 5.47 28.77
CA CYS A 27 5.43 4.64 28.64
C CYS A 27 5.76 3.15 28.53
N ASP A 28 4.81 2.29 28.89
CA ASP A 28 4.91 0.83 28.70
C ASP A 28 4.51 0.38 27.30
N ALA A 29 3.67 1.19 26.63
CA ALA A 29 3.24 0.98 25.26
C ALA A 29 3.25 2.29 24.48
N LEU A 30 3.78 2.26 23.26
CA LEU A 30 3.91 3.39 22.35
C LEU A 30 2.97 3.22 21.16
N VAL A 31 2.16 4.23 20.90
CA VAL A 31 1.21 4.24 19.77
C VAL A 31 1.53 5.38 18.82
N VAL A 32 1.65 5.08 17.55
CA VAL A 32 2.11 6.03 16.52
C VAL A 32 0.99 6.26 15.52
N TRP A 33 0.39 7.45 15.57
CA TRP A 33 -0.61 7.94 14.61
C TRP A 33 0.00 8.87 13.57
N ASP A 34 0.94 9.73 13.97
CA ASP A 34 1.69 10.60 13.08
C ASP A 34 3.14 10.11 12.99
N LEU A 35 3.66 10.02 11.76
CA LEU A 35 4.94 9.41 11.50
C LEU A 35 6.09 10.43 11.55
N ASP A 36 6.51 10.80 12.76
CA ASP A 36 7.85 11.36 12.99
C ASP A 36 8.81 10.21 13.32
N VAL A 37 9.34 9.56 12.28
CA VAL A 37 10.22 8.39 12.44
C VAL A 37 11.40 8.67 13.40
N PRO A 38 12.15 9.79 13.28
CA PRO A 38 13.20 10.12 14.23
C PRO A 38 12.73 10.23 15.68
N ALA A 39 11.56 10.82 15.94
CA ALA A 39 11.04 10.92 17.30
C ALA A 39 10.59 9.56 17.84
N VAL A 40 9.95 8.73 17.01
CA VAL A 40 9.55 7.37 17.36
C VAL A 40 10.77 6.51 17.71
N VAL A 41 11.83 6.56 16.91
CA VAL A 41 13.09 5.85 17.17
C VAL A 41 13.70 6.28 18.51
N ARG A 42 13.82 7.60 18.75
CA ARG A 42 14.33 8.12 20.03
C ARG A 42 13.49 7.66 21.23
N ALA A 43 12.17 7.63 21.09
CA ALA A 43 11.29 7.17 22.16
C ALA A 43 11.48 5.68 22.46
N ILE A 44 11.64 4.85 21.43
CA ILE A 44 11.93 3.42 21.58
C ILE A 44 13.29 3.23 22.27
N GLU A 45 14.32 3.92 21.82
CA GLU A 45 15.70 3.78 22.33
C GLU A 45 15.82 4.14 23.83
N ARG A 46 15.07 5.16 24.28
CA ARG A 46 15.07 5.63 25.67
C ARG A 46 14.34 4.72 26.65
N GLN A 47 13.56 3.74 26.17
CA GLN A 47 12.68 2.93 26.98
C GLN A 47 13.02 1.43 26.89
N PRO A 48 14.00 0.94 27.65
CA PRO A 48 14.36 -0.49 27.60
C PRO A 48 13.23 -1.41 28.09
N GLY A 49 12.29 -0.91 28.88
CA GLY A 49 11.14 -1.64 29.41
C GLY A 49 9.87 -1.55 28.54
N LEU A 50 9.96 -0.95 27.33
CA LEU A 50 8.82 -0.86 26.42
C LEU A 50 8.33 -2.25 26.05
N GLY A 51 7.04 -2.53 26.28
CA GLY A 51 6.43 -3.83 26.03
C GLY A 51 5.73 -3.93 24.65
N TRP A 52 5.21 -2.80 24.15
CA TRP A 52 4.43 -2.80 22.91
C TRP A 52 4.62 -1.50 22.12
N VAL A 53 4.73 -1.63 20.78
CA VAL A 53 4.67 -0.52 19.81
C VAL A 53 3.57 -0.83 18.81
N HIS A 54 2.66 0.12 18.58
CA HIS A 54 1.62 0.03 17.56
C HIS A 54 1.78 1.13 16.53
N LEU A 55 1.86 0.75 15.25
CA LEU A 55 1.86 1.67 14.12
C LEU A 55 0.48 1.67 13.47
N ARG A 56 -0.08 2.84 13.19
CA ARG A 56 -1.34 2.99 12.47
C ARG A 56 -1.32 2.39 11.06
N TRP A 57 -0.16 2.46 10.39
CA TRP A 57 0.01 2.01 9.00
C TRP A 57 0.33 0.52 8.92
N ALA A 58 0.09 -0.07 7.75
CA ALA A 58 0.50 -1.43 7.46
C ALA A 58 2.02 -1.54 7.24
N GLY A 59 2.64 -0.54 6.62
CA GLY A 59 4.07 -0.54 6.36
C GLY A 59 4.89 -0.16 7.58
N VAL A 60 6.04 -0.80 7.79
CA VAL A 60 6.94 -0.54 8.91
C VAL A 60 8.22 0.13 8.41
N PRO A 61 8.58 1.33 8.93
CA PRO A 61 9.85 1.95 8.59
C PRO A 61 11.04 1.12 9.07
N ALA A 62 12.06 0.95 8.23
CA ALA A 62 13.27 0.17 8.57
C ALA A 62 13.97 0.69 9.83
N ALA A 63 13.97 2.00 10.06
CA ALA A 63 14.54 2.60 11.27
C ALA A 63 13.80 2.18 12.56
N VAL A 64 12.49 1.98 12.51
CA VAL A 64 11.68 1.49 13.65
C VAL A 64 12.01 0.01 13.91
N LEU A 65 12.16 -0.81 12.86
CA LEU A 65 12.61 -2.19 12.99
C LEU A 65 13.99 -2.27 13.65
N GLY A 66 14.94 -1.44 13.17
CA GLY A 66 16.30 -1.37 13.73
C GLY A 66 16.31 -0.94 15.21
N ALA A 67 15.49 0.05 15.58
CA ALA A 67 15.39 0.50 16.98
C ALA A 67 14.80 -0.56 17.92
N LEU A 68 14.06 -1.52 17.38
CA LEU A 68 13.47 -2.64 18.14
C LEU A 68 14.34 -3.89 18.13
N ASP A 69 15.46 -3.90 17.40
CA ASP A 69 16.34 -5.07 17.34
C ASP A 69 16.89 -5.42 18.74
N GLY A 70 16.87 -6.72 19.06
CA GLY A 70 17.26 -7.24 20.39
C GLY A 70 16.35 -6.84 21.56
N ARG A 71 15.21 -6.15 21.32
CA ARG A 71 14.27 -5.71 22.36
C ARG A 71 13.06 -6.63 22.48
N PRO A 72 12.50 -6.82 23.70
CA PRO A 72 11.35 -7.69 23.92
C PRO A 72 10.02 -7.09 23.44
N ALA A 73 9.97 -5.78 23.15
CA ALA A 73 8.74 -5.10 22.78
C ALA A 73 8.06 -5.76 21.56
N VAL A 74 6.77 -6.01 21.62
CA VAL A 74 5.99 -6.50 20.48
C VAL A 74 5.70 -5.33 19.54
N LEU A 75 5.89 -5.52 18.23
CA LEU A 75 5.50 -4.54 17.22
C LEU A 75 4.24 -5.03 16.52
N THR A 76 3.22 -4.16 16.44
CA THR A 76 2.00 -4.39 15.67
C THR A 76 1.74 -3.26 14.69
N ASN A 77 1.01 -3.53 13.63
CA ASN A 77 0.68 -2.56 12.61
C ASN A 77 -0.82 -2.52 12.26
N GLY A 78 -1.21 -1.56 11.41
CA GLY A 78 -2.58 -1.33 10.96
C GLY A 78 -3.05 -2.21 9.80
N SER A 79 -2.37 -3.33 9.50
CA SER A 79 -2.83 -4.24 8.44
C SER A 79 -4.28 -4.67 8.67
N GLY A 80 -5.08 -4.75 7.59
CA GLY A 80 -6.51 -5.06 7.65
C GLY A 80 -7.43 -3.82 7.73
N ALA A 81 -6.91 -2.66 8.12
CA ALA A 81 -7.71 -1.44 8.19
C ALA A 81 -7.89 -0.74 6.83
N HIS A 82 -6.93 -0.91 5.93
CA HIS A 82 -6.79 -0.09 4.72
C HIS A 82 -7.29 -0.78 3.44
N GLY A 83 -7.37 -2.11 3.43
CA GLY A 83 -7.58 -2.92 2.23
C GLY A 83 -8.80 -2.51 1.40
N LEU A 84 -9.94 -2.19 2.02
CA LEU A 84 -11.16 -1.80 1.30
C LEU A 84 -11.00 -0.48 0.55
N ALA A 85 -10.48 0.56 1.21
CA ALA A 85 -10.29 1.87 0.58
C ALA A 85 -9.29 1.79 -0.59
N VAL A 86 -8.17 1.09 -0.38
CA VAL A 86 -7.17 0.86 -1.43
C VAL A 86 -7.75 0.07 -2.60
N ALA A 87 -8.60 -0.92 -2.33
CA ALA A 87 -9.24 -1.71 -3.39
C ALA A 87 -10.19 -0.87 -4.25
N GLU A 88 -10.98 0.01 -3.64
CA GLU A 88 -11.85 0.97 -4.35
C GLU A 88 -11.01 1.96 -5.17
N TYR A 89 -9.93 2.50 -4.59
CA TYR A 89 -9.00 3.36 -5.31
C TYR A 89 -8.42 2.67 -6.55
N VAL A 90 -7.87 1.46 -6.41
CA VAL A 90 -7.29 0.70 -7.52
C VAL A 90 -8.33 0.42 -8.60
N ALA A 91 -9.53 -0.02 -8.24
CA ALA A 91 -10.62 -0.22 -9.19
C ALA A 91 -10.99 1.07 -9.93
N GLY A 92 -11.06 2.20 -9.19
CA GLY A 92 -11.29 3.53 -9.75
C GLY A 92 -10.22 3.94 -10.76
N MET A 93 -8.93 3.73 -10.45
CA MET A 93 -7.82 4.07 -11.34
C MET A 93 -7.78 3.19 -12.60
N ILE A 94 -8.03 1.89 -12.47
CA ILE A 94 -8.15 0.98 -13.62
C ILE A 94 -9.30 1.43 -14.52
N LEU A 95 -10.47 1.70 -13.95
CA LEU A 95 -11.63 2.18 -14.73
C LEU A 95 -11.37 3.54 -15.37
N ALA A 96 -10.74 4.48 -14.66
CA ALA A 96 -10.37 5.79 -15.20
C ALA A 96 -9.49 5.65 -16.45
N HIS A 97 -8.49 4.77 -16.41
CA HIS A 97 -7.63 4.50 -17.56
C HIS A 97 -8.42 3.85 -18.72
N TYR A 98 -9.19 2.80 -18.45
CA TYR A 98 -9.96 2.09 -19.49
C TYR A 98 -11.04 2.95 -20.11
N LYS A 99 -11.58 3.92 -19.38
CA LYS A 99 -12.61 4.85 -19.84
C LYS A 99 -12.04 6.20 -20.28
N GLY A 100 -10.71 6.36 -20.33
CA GLY A 100 -10.06 7.57 -20.82
C GLY A 100 -10.45 8.83 -20.05
N LEU A 101 -10.77 8.71 -18.74
CA LEU A 101 -11.24 9.86 -17.94
C LEU A 101 -10.24 11.01 -17.90
N PRO A 102 -8.91 10.79 -17.73
CA PRO A 102 -7.95 11.90 -17.74
C PRO A 102 -8.00 12.71 -19.04
N GLU A 103 -8.10 12.04 -20.18
CA GLU A 103 -8.19 12.72 -21.49
C GLU A 103 -9.52 13.47 -21.68
N MET A 104 -10.63 12.89 -21.19
CA MET A 104 -11.94 13.56 -21.20
C MET A 104 -11.93 14.82 -20.36
N TYR A 105 -11.37 14.78 -19.14
CA TYR A 105 -11.26 15.96 -18.27
C TYR A 105 -10.38 17.04 -18.91
N ALA A 106 -9.24 16.66 -19.48
CA ALA A 106 -8.38 17.61 -20.17
C ALA A 106 -9.07 18.25 -21.40
N ALA A 107 -9.85 17.48 -22.14
CA ALA A 107 -10.64 18.01 -23.27
C ALA A 107 -11.77 18.94 -22.79
N GLN A 108 -12.44 18.58 -21.68
CA GLN A 108 -13.46 19.43 -21.05
C GLN A 108 -12.89 20.79 -20.63
N GLU A 109 -11.70 20.84 -20.05
CA GLU A 109 -11.02 22.09 -19.68
C GLU A 109 -10.73 22.99 -20.90
N ARG A 110 -10.48 22.38 -22.05
CA ARG A 110 -10.25 23.10 -23.32
C ARG A 110 -11.54 23.35 -24.14
N SER A 111 -12.71 22.96 -23.59
CA SER A 111 -14.00 23.00 -24.31
C SER A 111 -13.96 22.24 -25.64
N GLU A 112 -13.24 21.13 -25.70
CA GLU A 112 -13.07 20.28 -26.88
C GLU A 112 -14.01 19.08 -26.83
N TRP A 113 -14.79 18.88 -27.90
CA TRP A 113 -15.53 17.64 -28.14
C TRP A 113 -14.61 16.64 -28.80
N LEU A 114 -14.51 15.39 -28.28
CA LEU A 114 -13.64 14.33 -28.82
C LEU A 114 -14.44 13.39 -29.74
N PRO A 115 -14.60 13.71 -31.05
CA PRO A 115 -15.34 12.85 -31.97
C PRO A 115 -14.57 11.54 -32.19
N GLY A 116 -15.27 10.41 -32.13
CA GLY A 116 -14.65 9.11 -32.38
C GLY A 116 -13.78 8.58 -31.24
N PHE A 117 -13.81 9.19 -30.05
CA PHE A 117 -13.08 8.69 -28.88
C PHE A 117 -13.53 7.28 -28.51
N GLN A 118 -12.58 6.36 -28.44
CA GLN A 118 -12.86 4.94 -28.21
C GLN A 118 -12.49 4.54 -26.78
N LEU A 119 -13.43 3.86 -26.14
CA LEU A 119 -13.26 3.32 -24.79
C LEU A 119 -12.91 1.83 -24.86
N ARG A 120 -12.21 1.36 -23.83
CA ARG A 120 -11.92 -0.07 -23.63
C ARG A 120 -12.84 -0.66 -22.59
N GLU A 121 -13.19 -1.93 -22.73
CA GLU A 121 -13.83 -2.71 -21.68
C GLU A 121 -12.78 -3.40 -20.81
N LEU A 122 -13.02 -3.40 -19.48
CA LEU A 122 -12.14 -4.10 -18.54
C LEU A 122 -12.39 -5.61 -18.54
N ARG A 123 -13.62 -6.04 -18.88
CA ARG A 123 -13.98 -7.47 -18.94
C ARG A 123 -13.02 -8.24 -19.85
N GLY A 124 -12.56 -9.41 -19.38
CA GLY A 124 -11.65 -10.28 -20.12
C GLY A 124 -10.17 -9.89 -20.04
N SER A 125 -9.84 -8.70 -19.51
CA SER A 125 -8.45 -8.32 -19.29
C SER A 125 -7.79 -9.20 -18.22
N THR A 126 -6.47 -9.36 -18.30
CA THR A 126 -5.68 -10.07 -17.32
C THR A 126 -5.01 -9.07 -16.37
N VAL A 127 -5.38 -9.14 -15.10
CA VAL A 127 -4.84 -8.25 -14.05
C VAL A 127 -3.92 -9.06 -13.13
N GLY A 128 -2.66 -8.66 -13.06
CA GLY A 128 -1.67 -9.22 -12.15
C GLY A 128 -1.58 -8.39 -10.86
N ILE A 129 -1.61 -9.06 -9.71
CA ILE A 129 -1.44 -8.43 -8.40
C ILE A 129 -0.14 -8.93 -7.78
N LEU A 130 0.87 -8.07 -7.72
CA LEU A 130 2.14 -8.34 -7.06
C LEU A 130 2.00 -8.04 -5.56
N GLY A 131 1.99 -9.09 -4.75
CA GLY A 131 1.73 -9.03 -3.32
C GLY A 131 0.27 -9.31 -2.96
N LEU A 132 -0.02 -10.53 -2.48
CA LEU A 132 -1.34 -10.97 -2.01
C LEU A 132 -1.38 -11.01 -0.47
N GLY A 133 -1.04 -9.90 0.17
CA GLY A 133 -1.36 -9.60 1.55
C GLY A 133 -2.79 -9.02 1.67
N ASP A 134 -3.08 -8.33 2.76
CA ASP A 134 -4.40 -7.72 2.99
C ASP A 134 -4.86 -6.82 1.83
N LEU A 135 -3.97 -5.91 1.36
CA LEU A 135 -4.27 -5.01 0.24
C LEU A 135 -4.55 -5.80 -1.04
N GLY A 136 -3.64 -6.70 -1.42
CA GLY A 136 -3.78 -7.46 -2.66
C GLY A 136 -5.00 -8.38 -2.69
N LEU A 137 -5.36 -8.99 -1.57
CA LEU A 137 -6.57 -9.80 -1.44
C LEU A 137 -7.84 -8.95 -1.54
N SER A 138 -7.85 -7.77 -0.92
CA SER A 138 -8.97 -6.84 -1.02
C SER A 138 -9.16 -6.33 -2.46
N ILE A 139 -8.06 -6.01 -3.14
CA ILE A 139 -8.06 -5.63 -4.57
C ILE A 139 -8.60 -6.77 -5.44
N ALA A 140 -8.13 -8.00 -5.22
CA ALA A 140 -8.60 -9.17 -5.97
C ALA A 140 -10.12 -9.35 -5.83
N ARG A 141 -10.65 -9.25 -4.59
CA ARG A 141 -12.09 -9.36 -4.33
C ARG A 141 -12.89 -8.27 -5.04
N ALA A 142 -12.42 -7.01 -5.00
CA ALA A 142 -13.09 -5.90 -5.65
C ALA A 142 -13.12 -6.05 -7.19
N LEU A 143 -12.04 -6.53 -7.78
CA LEU A 143 -11.92 -6.65 -9.24
C LEU A 143 -12.68 -7.84 -9.84
N ARG A 144 -13.02 -8.86 -9.05
CA ARG A 144 -13.77 -10.04 -9.53
C ARG A 144 -15.07 -9.70 -10.22
N GLY A 145 -15.80 -8.70 -9.71
CA GLY A 145 -17.08 -8.27 -10.26
C GLY A 145 -17.01 -7.73 -11.69
N PHE A 146 -15.82 -7.36 -12.16
CA PHE A 146 -15.61 -6.83 -13.51
C PHE A 146 -15.34 -7.91 -14.57
N GLY A 147 -15.27 -9.20 -14.19
CA GLY A 147 -15.05 -10.30 -15.13
C GLY A 147 -13.64 -10.31 -15.72
N VAL A 148 -12.65 -9.89 -14.97
CA VAL A 148 -11.21 -9.97 -15.30
C VAL A 148 -10.66 -11.35 -14.96
N ARG A 149 -9.52 -11.71 -15.56
CA ARG A 149 -8.70 -12.84 -15.14
C ARG A 149 -7.66 -12.34 -14.14
N LEU A 150 -7.67 -12.91 -12.92
CA LEU A 150 -6.80 -12.47 -11.83
C LEU A 150 -5.59 -13.41 -11.71
N ARG A 151 -4.40 -12.86 -11.82
CA ARG A 151 -3.15 -13.51 -11.45
C ARG A 151 -2.61 -12.87 -10.18
N GLY A 152 -2.10 -13.68 -9.27
CA GLY A 152 -1.48 -13.17 -8.05
C GLY A 152 -0.09 -13.73 -7.86
N LEU A 153 0.83 -12.94 -7.32
CA LEU A 153 2.16 -13.39 -6.93
C LEU A 153 2.40 -13.11 -5.45
N ARG A 154 2.79 -14.17 -4.70
CA ARG A 154 3.19 -14.07 -3.29
C ARG A 154 4.19 -15.17 -2.93
N ARG A 155 4.88 -15.03 -1.79
CA ARG A 155 5.83 -16.04 -1.29
C ARG A 155 5.15 -17.34 -0.86
N SER A 156 4.00 -17.24 -0.19
CA SER A 156 3.25 -18.42 0.30
C SER A 156 2.62 -19.20 -0.87
N ALA A 157 2.83 -20.52 -0.86
CA ALA A 157 2.20 -21.45 -1.79
C ALA A 157 0.78 -21.86 -1.38
N ALA A 158 0.28 -21.41 -0.22
CA ALA A 158 -1.07 -21.76 0.23
C ALA A 158 -2.11 -21.37 -0.81
N ALA A 159 -3.17 -22.14 -0.97
CA ALA A 159 -4.26 -21.85 -1.91
C ALA A 159 -4.83 -20.45 -1.70
N CYS A 160 -5.18 -19.77 -2.79
CA CYS A 160 -5.72 -18.43 -2.78
C CYS A 160 -6.93 -18.35 -3.73
N PRO A 161 -8.14 -18.55 -3.20
CA PRO A 161 -9.35 -18.60 -4.02
C PRO A 161 -9.73 -17.24 -4.62
N GLU A 162 -9.07 -16.16 -4.18
CA GLU A 162 -9.29 -14.81 -4.69
C GLU A 162 -8.69 -14.56 -6.07
N VAL A 163 -7.79 -15.42 -6.56
CA VAL A 163 -7.16 -15.31 -7.88
C VAL A 163 -7.36 -16.56 -8.70
N ASP A 164 -7.38 -16.42 -10.03
CA ASP A 164 -7.54 -17.56 -10.93
C ASP A 164 -6.24 -18.35 -11.09
N GLN A 165 -5.09 -17.65 -10.96
CA GLN A 165 -3.76 -18.25 -11.00
C GLN A 165 -2.87 -17.65 -9.93
N LEU A 166 -2.21 -18.51 -9.15
CA LEU A 166 -1.25 -18.11 -8.11
C LEU A 166 0.16 -18.46 -8.55
N PHE A 167 1.06 -17.49 -8.42
CA PHE A 167 2.49 -17.61 -8.73
C PHE A 167 3.33 -17.36 -7.49
N GLN A 168 4.53 -17.95 -7.49
CA GLN A 168 5.58 -17.71 -6.50
C GLN A 168 6.72 -16.87 -7.13
N PRO A 169 7.60 -16.24 -6.34
CA PRO A 169 8.65 -15.35 -6.84
C PRO A 169 9.52 -15.96 -7.95
N GLY A 170 9.83 -17.27 -7.90
CA GLY A 170 10.58 -17.96 -8.94
C GLY A 170 9.90 -18.04 -10.31
N ALA A 171 8.60 -17.68 -10.40
CA ALA A 171 7.81 -17.67 -11.63
C ALA A 171 7.39 -16.25 -12.05
N LEU A 172 8.18 -15.23 -11.67
CA LEU A 172 7.87 -13.83 -11.96
C LEU A 172 7.60 -13.57 -13.44
N GLY A 173 8.43 -14.09 -14.34
CA GLY A 173 8.23 -13.92 -15.78
C GLY A 173 6.89 -14.48 -16.26
N SER A 174 6.51 -15.70 -15.83
CA SER A 174 5.22 -16.29 -16.18
C SER A 174 4.02 -15.53 -15.57
N PHE A 175 4.22 -14.92 -14.41
CA PHE A 175 3.21 -14.05 -13.80
C PHE A 175 2.97 -12.78 -14.63
N LEU A 176 4.05 -12.14 -15.13
CA LEU A 176 4.00 -10.88 -15.86
C LEU A 176 3.55 -11.03 -17.32
N ASP A 177 3.76 -12.21 -17.91
CA ASP A 177 3.56 -12.43 -19.34
C ASP A 177 2.18 -12.02 -19.83
N GLY A 178 2.15 -10.99 -20.67
CA GLY A 178 0.93 -10.50 -21.32
C GLY A 178 -0.12 -9.89 -20.39
N LEU A 179 0.24 -9.41 -19.19
CA LEU A 179 -0.69 -8.68 -18.32
C LEU A 179 -1.18 -7.38 -18.99
N ASP A 180 -2.47 -7.14 -18.94
CA ASP A 180 -3.08 -5.86 -19.32
C ASP A 180 -2.97 -4.81 -18.21
N VAL A 181 -2.94 -5.25 -16.94
CA VAL A 181 -2.78 -4.40 -15.77
C VAL A 181 -1.83 -5.08 -14.78
N LEU A 182 -0.84 -4.35 -14.29
CA LEU A 182 -0.02 -4.74 -13.15
C LEU A 182 -0.33 -3.85 -11.95
N VAL A 183 -0.80 -4.45 -10.86
CA VAL A 183 -1.01 -3.79 -9.58
C VAL A 183 0.12 -4.18 -8.63
N VAL A 184 0.86 -3.20 -8.12
CA VAL A 184 1.91 -3.38 -7.13
C VAL A 184 1.33 -3.09 -5.74
N ALA A 185 1.20 -4.13 -4.92
CA ALA A 185 0.74 -4.09 -3.53
C ALA A 185 1.74 -4.80 -2.59
N ALA A 186 2.94 -5.10 -3.09
CA ALA A 186 4.01 -5.75 -2.34
C ALA A 186 4.71 -4.76 -1.38
N PRO A 187 5.18 -5.23 -0.21
CA PRO A 187 6.06 -4.43 0.63
C PRO A 187 7.44 -4.26 -0.01
N LEU A 188 8.16 -3.22 0.42
CA LEU A 188 9.56 -3.05 0.06
C LEU A 188 10.42 -3.93 0.96
N THR A 189 11.17 -4.84 0.36
CA THR A 189 12.18 -5.70 0.98
C THR A 189 13.40 -5.74 0.08
N ARG A 190 14.48 -6.39 0.50
CA ARG A 190 15.66 -6.59 -0.36
C ARG A 190 15.32 -7.36 -1.63
N GLU A 191 14.38 -8.28 -1.58
CA GLU A 191 13.95 -9.10 -2.71
C GLU A 191 12.98 -8.37 -3.65
N THR A 192 12.32 -7.32 -3.18
CA THR A 192 11.33 -6.56 -3.97
C THR A 192 11.83 -5.20 -4.43
N GLU A 193 12.98 -4.73 -3.94
CA GLU A 193 13.59 -3.49 -4.39
C GLU A 193 13.95 -3.59 -5.88
N LYS A 194 13.39 -2.66 -6.68
CA LYS A 194 13.52 -2.61 -8.15
C LYS A 194 13.20 -3.94 -8.85
N LEU A 195 12.33 -4.75 -8.24
CA LEU A 195 11.90 -6.03 -8.78
C LEU A 195 11.25 -5.88 -10.16
N ILE A 196 10.56 -4.78 -10.40
CA ILE A 196 9.91 -4.46 -11.68
C ILE A 196 10.78 -3.44 -12.42
N GLY A 197 11.74 -3.95 -13.18
CA GLY A 197 12.64 -3.18 -14.03
C GLY A 197 12.24 -3.20 -15.51
N ALA A 198 13.15 -2.80 -16.37
CA ALA A 198 12.90 -2.71 -17.82
C ALA A 198 12.55 -4.06 -18.47
N ALA A 199 13.20 -5.15 -18.03
CA ALA A 199 12.94 -6.48 -18.54
C ALA A 199 11.55 -6.99 -18.13
N GLU A 200 11.13 -6.72 -16.90
CA GLU A 200 9.83 -7.08 -16.36
C GLU A 200 8.70 -6.28 -17.03
N LEU A 201 8.88 -4.96 -17.19
CA LEU A 201 7.93 -4.10 -17.87
C LEU A 201 7.74 -4.48 -19.34
N ALA A 202 8.80 -4.97 -20.00
CA ALA A 202 8.72 -5.42 -21.40
C ALA A 202 7.90 -6.72 -21.57
N GLN A 203 7.68 -7.50 -20.52
CA GLN A 203 6.87 -8.73 -20.55
C GLN A 203 5.37 -8.46 -20.44
N LEU A 204 4.98 -7.27 -19.97
CA LEU A 204 3.58 -6.87 -19.92
C LEU A 204 2.99 -6.73 -21.32
N GLY A 205 1.69 -6.86 -21.44
CA GLY A 205 1.00 -6.54 -22.68
C GLY A 205 1.31 -5.11 -23.13
N LYS A 206 1.48 -4.90 -24.43
CA LYS A 206 1.72 -3.55 -24.97
C LYS A 206 0.56 -2.62 -24.62
N GLY A 207 0.87 -1.46 -24.06
CA GLY A 207 -0.13 -0.52 -23.58
C GLY A 207 -0.75 -0.91 -22.24
N ALA A 208 -0.09 -1.77 -21.45
CA ALA A 208 -0.53 -2.15 -20.12
C ALA A 208 -0.57 -0.95 -19.16
N LEU A 209 -1.45 -1.04 -18.16
CA LEU A 209 -1.52 -0.09 -17.05
C LEU A 209 -0.70 -0.59 -15.86
N LEU A 210 0.14 0.28 -15.31
CA LEU A 210 0.78 0.07 -14.01
C LEU A 210 0.00 0.82 -12.92
N VAL A 211 -0.38 0.14 -11.84
CA VAL A 211 -0.95 0.78 -10.63
C VAL A 211 -0.04 0.46 -9.45
N ASN A 212 0.53 1.49 -8.82
CA ASN A 212 1.39 1.28 -7.65
C ASN A 212 0.78 1.92 -6.39
N VAL A 213 0.31 1.07 -5.49
CA VAL A 213 -0.23 1.41 -4.17
C VAL A 213 0.56 0.74 -3.03
N GLY A 214 1.70 0.12 -3.37
CA GLY A 214 2.60 -0.54 -2.43
C GLY A 214 3.70 0.39 -1.97
N ARG A 215 4.89 0.25 -2.61
CA ARG A 215 6.06 1.11 -2.36
C ARG A 215 6.71 1.47 -3.69
N ALA A 216 7.13 2.73 -3.82
CA ALA A 216 7.71 3.25 -5.06
C ALA A 216 8.91 2.42 -5.53
N LEU A 217 9.85 2.16 -4.63
CA LEU A 217 11.09 1.44 -4.93
C LEU A 217 10.93 -0.03 -5.35
N VAL A 218 9.72 -0.58 -5.35
CA VAL A 218 9.46 -1.91 -5.94
C VAL A 218 9.55 -1.85 -7.48
N VAL A 219 9.29 -0.68 -8.05
CA VAL A 219 9.39 -0.41 -9.49
C VAL A 219 10.61 0.47 -9.73
N ASP A 220 11.45 0.13 -10.70
CA ASP A 220 12.52 1.01 -11.14
C ASP A 220 11.91 2.22 -11.87
N GLN A 221 12.09 3.42 -11.29
CA GLN A 221 11.46 4.64 -11.79
C GLN A 221 11.94 5.01 -13.20
N ASP A 222 13.24 4.85 -13.49
CA ASP A 222 13.78 5.18 -14.81
C ASP A 222 13.26 4.24 -15.89
N ALA A 223 13.18 2.95 -15.58
CA ALA A 223 12.57 1.95 -16.44
C ALA A 223 11.08 2.23 -16.70
N MET A 224 10.33 2.59 -15.66
CA MET A 224 8.92 2.98 -15.78
C MET A 224 8.75 4.21 -16.67
N LEU A 225 9.55 5.27 -16.47
CA LEU A 225 9.51 6.48 -17.31
C LEU A 225 9.82 6.17 -18.78
N ALA A 226 10.80 5.31 -19.04
CA ALA A 226 11.11 4.86 -20.40
C ALA A 226 9.96 4.06 -21.03
N ALA A 227 9.34 3.16 -20.28
CA ALA A 227 8.20 2.36 -20.73
C ALA A 227 6.95 3.22 -21.01
N LEU A 228 6.69 4.26 -20.21
CA LEU A 228 5.60 5.21 -20.43
C LEU A 228 5.84 6.06 -21.71
N ARG A 229 7.07 6.53 -21.92
CA ARG A 229 7.43 7.32 -23.11
C ARG A 229 7.38 6.52 -24.40
N SER A 230 7.73 5.24 -24.36
CA SER A 230 7.70 4.34 -25.53
C SER A 230 6.32 3.79 -25.85
N GLY A 231 5.34 3.94 -24.94
CA GLY A 231 4.02 3.33 -25.05
C GLY A 231 4.00 1.83 -24.77
N GLN A 232 5.07 1.26 -24.19
CA GLN A 232 5.05 -0.09 -23.62
C GLN A 232 4.08 -0.14 -22.44
N LEU A 233 4.11 0.88 -21.56
CA LEU A 233 3.03 1.19 -20.66
C LEU A 233 2.10 2.21 -21.30
N GLY A 234 0.82 1.89 -21.36
CA GLY A 234 -0.24 2.81 -21.82
C GLY A 234 -0.54 3.90 -20.80
N GLY A 235 -0.26 3.62 -19.50
CA GLY A 235 -0.41 4.58 -18.42
C GLY A 235 0.10 4.06 -17.10
N ALA A 236 0.13 4.96 -16.12
CA ALA A 236 0.38 4.60 -14.73
C ALA A 236 -0.55 5.36 -13.77
N ALA A 237 -0.97 4.72 -12.69
CA ALA A 237 -1.61 5.35 -11.54
C ALA A 237 -0.71 5.12 -10.31
N LEU A 238 -0.17 6.21 -9.78
CA LEU A 238 0.88 6.18 -8.76
C LEU A 238 0.40 6.92 -7.52
N ASP A 239 0.35 6.20 -6.40
CA ASP A 239 0.06 6.78 -5.09
C ASP A 239 1.31 6.95 -4.21
N VAL A 240 2.44 6.35 -4.64
CA VAL A 240 3.70 6.34 -3.90
C VAL A 240 4.88 6.74 -4.78
N PHE A 241 5.86 7.45 -4.21
CA PHE A 241 7.01 8.02 -4.92
C PHE A 241 8.32 7.78 -4.14
N GLU A 242 9.45 7.74 -4.85
CA GLU A 242 10.78 7.58 -4.23
C GLU A 242 11.11 8.74 -3.28
N THR A 243 10.66 9.95 -3.64
CA THR A 243 10.74 11.14 -2.80
C THR A 243 9.34 11.70 -2.61
N GLU A 244 8.92 11.82 -1.37
CA GLU A 244 7.62 12.38 -0.97
C GLU A 244 7.81 13.59 -0.04
N PRO A 245 7.18 14.73 -0.33
CA PRO A 245 6.32 15.03 -1.49
C PRO A 245 7.05 14.94 -2.83
N LEU A 246 6.32 14.54 -3.90
CA LEU A 246 6.89 14.46 -5.25
C LEU A 246 7.47 15.81 -5.67
N PRO A 247 8.78 15.90 -6.01
CA PRO A 247 9.42 17.14 -6.42
C PRO A 247 8.71 17.80 -7.61
N ARG A 248 8.68 19.14 -7.61
CA ARG A 248 8.03 19.93 -8.69
C ARG A 248 8.67 19.70 -10.06
N GLU A 249 9.93 19.32 -10.08
CA GLU A 249 10.75 19.06 -11.27
C GLU A 249 10.52 17.65 -11.84
N SER A 250 9.76 16.81 -11.12
CA SER A 250 9.51 15.43 -11.58
C SER A 250 8.84 15.42 -12.95
N PRO A 251 9.36 14.62 -13.90
CA PRO A 251 8.76 14.51 -15.23
C PRO A 251 7.37 13.89 -15.19
N LEU A 252 7.02 13.17 -14.13
CA LEU A 252 5.70 12.55 -13.97
C LEU A 252 4.56 13.56 -14.04
N TRP A 253 4.76 14.80 -13.54
CA TRP A 253 3.75 15.87 -13.59
C TRP A 253 3.31 16.25 -14.99
N GLN A 254 4.19 16.06 -15.99
CA GLN A 254 3.96 16.47 -17.37
C GLN A 254 3.46 15.31 -18.25
N MET A 255 3.32 14.11 -17.69
CA MET A 255 2.90 12.93 -18.45
C MET A 255 1.38 12.79 -18.42
N SER A 256 0.72 13.01 -19.56
CA SER A 256 -0.74 12.92 -19.68
C SER A 256 -1.31 11.52 -19.45
N ASN A 257 -0.48 10.49 -19.56
CA ASN A 257 -0.83 9.10 -19.30
C ASN A 257 -0.51 8.64 -17.86
N VAL A 258 -0.21 9.59 -16.95
CA VAL A 258 0.05 9.30 -15.54
C VAL A 258 -0.97 10.00 -14.65
N VAL A 259 -1.56 9.25 -13.72
CA VAL A 259 -2.39 9.78 -12.64
C VAL A 259 -1.59 9.74 -11.35
N ILE A 260 -1.49 10.87 -10.67
CA ILE A 260 -0.74 11.04 -9.43
C ILE A 260 -1.71 11.28 -8.28
N SER A 261 -1.53 10.58 -7.16
CA SER A 261 -2.17 10.89 -5.89
C SER A 261 -1.13 10.98 -4.76
N PRO A 262 -1.36 11.83 -3.74
CA PRO A 262 -0.33 12.17 -2.76
C PRO A 262 -0.30 11.19 -1.58
N HIS A 263 -0.06 9.90 -1.85
CA HIS A 263 0.00 8.81 -0.86
C HIS A 263 -1.25 8.80 0.04
N CYS A 264 -2.43 8.76 -0.60
CA CYS A 264 -3.71 8.93 0.06
C CYS A 264 -4.77 7.88 -0.32
N CYS A 265 -4.39 6.81 -1.02
CA CYS A 265 -5.33 5.77 -1.49
C CYS A 265 -6.11 5.07 -0.37
N ASP A 266 -5.68 5.20 0.88
CA ASP A 266 -6.34 4.68 2.08
C ASP A 266 -6.95 5.77 2.98
N ALA A 267 -6.81 7.05 2.63
CA ALA A 267 -7.17 8.20 3.47
C ALA A 267 -8.68 8.43 3.52
N THR A 268 -9.42 7.51 4.11
CA THR A 268 -10.87 7.61 4.29
C THR A 268 -11.25 7.58 5.78
N PRO A 269 -12.36 8.24 6.18
CA PRO A 269 -12.88 8.14 7.55
C PRO A 269 -13.09 6.68 7.99
N GLN A 270 -13.57 5.83 7.10
CA GLN A 270 -13.84 4.42 7.38
C GLN A 270 -12.55 3.62 7.62
N SER A 271 -11.44 3.94 6.94
CA SER A 271 -10.13 3.35 7.23
C SER A 271 -9.65 3.74 8.62
N LEU A 272 -9.83 4.99 9.02
CA LEU A 272 -9.50 5.47 10.37
C LEU A 272 -10.33 4.74 11.43
N GLU A 273 -11.64 4.59 11.21
CA GLU A 273 -12.53 3.84 12.13
C GLU A 273 -12.10 2.38 12.29
N ARG A 274 -11.77 1.69 11.19
CA ARG A 274 -11.26 0.32 11.24
C ARG A 274 -9.91 0.24 11.96
N GLY A 275 -9.00 1.18 11.69
CA GLY A 275 -7.70 1.27 12.37
C GLY A 275 -7.87 1.48 13.87
N LEU A 276 -8.78 2.37 14.27
CA LEU A 276 -9.12 2.60 15.67
C LEU A 276 -9.69 1.33 16.34
N ALA A 277 -10.62 0.66 15.68
CA ALA A 277 -11.20 -0.58 16.22
C ALA A 277 -10.14 -1.67 16.44
N LEU A 278 -9.22 -1.85 15.49
CA LEU A 278 -8.09 -2.77 15.61
C LEU A 278 -7.16 -2.39 16.76
N PHE A 279 -6.84 -1.11 16.88
CA PHE A 279 -6.01 -0.60 17.97
C PHE A 279 -6.66 -0.84 19.33
N LEU A 280 -7.94 -0.51 19.51
CA LEU A 280 -8.66 -0.71 20.77
C LEU A 280 -8.79 -2.20 21.14
N ASP A 281 -8.95 -3.10 20.17
CA ASP A 281 -8.91 -4.56 20.40
C ASP A 281 -7.51 -4.98 20.89
N ASN A 282 -6.45 -4.44 20.30
CA ASN A 282 -5.08 -4.71 20.76
C ASN A 282 -4.78 -4.12 22.15
N VAL A 283 -5.38 -2.99 22.52
CA VAL A 283 -5.28 -2.47 23.92
C VAL A 283 -5.91 -3.45 24.90
N ASP A 284 -7.10 -3.97 24.59
CA ASP A 284 -7.79 -4.94 25.43
C ASP A 284 -6.95 -6.20 25.64
N ARG A 285 -6.39 -6.73 24.55
CA ARG A 285 -5.50 -7.89 24.54
C ARG A 285 -4.21 -7.64 25.35
N PHE A 286 -3.59 -6.48 25.17
CA PHE A 286 -2.37 -6.10 25.90
C PHE A 286 -2.62 -6.04 27.41
N LEU A 287 -3.74 -5.46 27.84
CA LEU A 287 -4.12 -5.37 29.25
C LEU A 287 -4.48 -6.73 29.86
N SER A 288 -5.06 -7.63 29.05
CA SER A 288 -5.46 -8.99 29.46
C SER A 288 -4.34 -10.02 29.31
N GLY A 289 -3.17 -9.64 28.78
CA GLY A 289 -2.07 -10.56 28.51
C GLY A 289 -2.35 -11.54 27.36
N GLU A 290 -3.31 -11.24 26.48
CA GLU A 290 -3.64 -12.05 25.31
C GLU A 290 -2.69 -11.76 24.13
N PRO A 291 -2.53 -12.69 23.18
CA PRO A 291 -1.76 -12.45 21.96
C PRO A 291 -2.33 -11.28 21.16
N LEU A 292 -1.46 -10.32 20.78
CA LEU A 292 -1.84 -9.17 19.97
C LEU A 292 -2.12 -9.59 18.51
N ARG A 293 -2.97 -8.83 17.82
CA ARG A 293 -3.20 -8.98 16.38
C ARG A 293 -2.17 -8.19 15.59
N ASN A 294 -1.92 -8.64 14.38
CA ASN A 294 -1.03 -7.99 13.40
C ASN A 294 0.38 -7.77 13.97
N VAL A 295 0.89 -8.78 14.67
CA VAL A 295 2.28 -8.79 15.10
C VAL A 295 3.17 -8.86 13.87
N VAL A 296 4.09 -7.91 13.78
CA VAL A 296 5.04 -7.81 12.66
C VAL A 296 6.11 -8.87 12.80
N ASP A 297 6.34 -9.64 11.75
CA ASP A 297 7.53 -10.47 11.61
C ASP A 297 8.73 -9.55 11.30
N ARG A 298 9.57 -9.32 12.35
CA ARG A 298 10.71 -8.41 12.22
C ARG A 298 11.79 -8.92 11.27
N ALA A 299 11.92 -10.23 11.12
CA ALA A 299 12.88 -10.82 10.19
C ALA A 299 12.42 -10.64 8.73
N ALA A 300 11.12 -10.71 8.49
CA ALA A 300 10.52 -10.45 7.20
C ALA A 300 10.33 -8.94 6.90
N GLY A 301 10.30 -8.09 7.93
CA GLY A 301 10.13 -6.64 7.82
C GLY A 301 8.67 -6.17 7.68
N TYR A 302 7.67 -7.05 7.88
CA TYR A 302 6.24 -6.72 7.74
C TYR A 302 5.31 -7.72 8.45
#